data_c4ac5c27369c91c1a8894d82532b4f94
#
_entry.id   c4ac5c27369c91c1a8894d82532b4f94
#
_cell.length_a   1.000
_cell.length_b   1.000
_cell.length_c   1.000
_cell.angle_alpha   90.00
_cell.angle_beta   90.00
_cell.angle_gamma   90.00
#
_symmetry.space_group_name_H-M   'P 1'
#
loop_
_entity.id
_entity.type
_entity.pdbx_description
1 polymer ?
#
loop_
_entity_poly.entity_id
_entity_poly.type
_entity_poly.pdbx_seq_one_letter_code
_entity_poly.pdbx_strand_id
1 'polypeptide(L)'
;XIEKVFHNKLAFQKVSNGDLFAIDLEEESYGKIVYLSHDGSELHGYVMANSFQEFLEEYTKIGCVGGEDWQWEAFTNDHKTPIDSNCENAKKWLGIMFKHGKA
;
A
#
# COMPACT_ATOMS: atom_id res chain seq x y z
N UNK A 1 -12.15 7.55 13.99
CA UNK A 1 -11.92 7.39 13.85
C UNK A 1 -11.16 6.76 13.69
N ILE A 2 -10.27 7.22 14.08
CA ILE A 2 -9.02 6.48 13.94
C ILE A 2 -9.15 5.11 14.60
N GLU A 3 -9.68 5.11 15.78
CA GLU A 3 -9.79 3.86 16.52
C GLU A 3 -10.66 2.86 15.78
N LYS A 4 -11.69 3.34 15.10
CA LYS A 4 -12.57 2.46 14.40
C LYS A 4 -11.84 1.75 13.25
N VAL A 5 -10.97 2.45 12.57
CA VAL A 5 -10.21 1.85 11.48
C VAL A 5 -9.24 0.80 12.00
N PHE A 6 -8.70 1.00 13.22
CA PHE A 6 -7.78 0.01 13.78
C PHE A 6 -8.49 -1.26 14.21
N HIS A 7 -9.82 -1.22 14.37
CA HIS A 7 -10.56 -2.38 14.87
C HIS A 7 -10.49 -3.54 13.88
N ASN A 8 -10.31 -4.74 14.39
CA ASN A 8 -10.28 -5.97 13.58
C ASN A 8 -9.26 -5.90 12.45
N LYS A 9 -8.05 -5.51 12.79
CA LYS A 9 -6.96 -5.47 11.82
C LYS A 9 -5.81 -6.31 12.34
N LEU A 10 -5.14 -7.01 11.45
CA LEU A 10 -3.96 -7.78 11.80
C LEU A 10 -2.77 -7.13 11.11
N ALA A 11 -1.96 -6.41 11.87
CA ALA A 11 -0.80 -5.75 11.31
C ALA A 11 0.28 -6.78 11.02
N PHE A 12 0.88 -6.70 9.85
CA PHE A 12 1.96 -7.63 9.50
C PHE A 12 3.24 -6.91 9.15
N GLN A 13 3.21 -5.60 8.98
CA GLN A 13 4.41 -4.86 8.60
C GLN A 13 4.40 -3.50 9.29
N LYS A 14 5.51 -3.17 9.94
CA LYS A 14 5.67 -1.87 10.57
C LYS A 14 6.43 -0.97 9.62
N VAL A 15 5.94 0.25 9.46
CA VAL A 15 6.58 1.24 8.61
C VAL A 15 7.49 2.09 9.48
N SER A 16 8.55 2.63 8.90
CA SER A 16 9.57 3.33 9.69
C SER A 16 9.01 4.53 10.45
N ASN A 17 7.94 5.15 9.96
CA ASN A 17 7.37 6.31 10.66
C ASN A 17 6.33 5.91 11.71
N GLY A 18 6.12 4.63 11.96
CA GLY A 18 5.15 4.18 12.94
C GLY A 18 3.83 3.73 12.36
N ASP A 19 3.62 3.91 11.06
CA ASP A 19 2.41 3.42 10.42
C ASP A 19 2.51 1.90 10.25
N LEU A 20 1.43 1.27 9.83
CA LEU A 20 1.38 -0.18 9.69
C LEU A 20 0.68 -0.60 8.41
N PHE A 21 1.10 -1.73 7.85
CA PHE A 21 0.32 -2.42 6.83
C PHE A 21 -0.43 -3.52 7.56
N ALA A 22 -1.70 -3.71 7.26
CA ALA A 22 -2.50 -4.68 8.00
C ALA A 22 -3.46 -5.42 7.10
N ILE A 23 -3.88 -6.59 7.54
CA ILE A 23 -4.91 -7.36 6.88
C ILE A 23 -6.22 -7.01 7.57
N ASP A 24 -7.23 -6.66 6.78
CA ASP A 24 -8.52 -6.30 7.31
C ASP A 24 -9.27 -7.58 7.67
N LEU A 25 -9.72 -7.68 8.89
CA LEU A 25 -10.47 -8.86 9.35
C LEU A 25 -11.96 -8.57 9.49
N GLU A 26 -12.42 -7.40 9.06
CA GLU A 26 -13.84 -7.10 9.08
C GLU A 26 -14.56 -8.00 8.08
N GLU A 27 -15.77 -8.41 8.43
CA GLU A 27 -16.49 -9.37 7.61
C GLU A 27 -16.64 -8.90 6.17
N GLU A 28 -17.01 -7.66 5.98
CA GLU A 28 -17.32 -7.18 4.63
C GLU A 28 -16.10 -6.93 3.76
N SER A 29 -14.95 -6.74 4.37
CA SER A 29 -13.74 -6.42 3.63
C SER A 29 -12.61 -7.38 3.97
N TYR A 30 -12.97 -8.57 4.40
CA TYR A 30 -12.02 -9.53 4.91
C TYR A 30 -10.90 -9.84 3.89
N GLY A 31 -9.69 -9.76 4.35
CA GLY A 31 -8.53 -10.12 3.54
C GLY A 31 -7.89 -8.97 2.79
N LYS A 32 -8.54 -7.79 2.75
CA LYS A 32 -7.92 -6.68 2.04
C LYS A 32 -6.74 -6.15 2.84
N ILE A 33 -5.79 -5.55 2.15
CA ILE A 33 -4.62 -4.97 2.80
C ILE A 33 -4.86 -3.48 2.92
N VAL A 34 -4.75 -2.97 4.15
CA VAL A 34 -5.05 -1.57 4.42
C VAL A 34 -3.88 -0.90 5.11
N TYR A 35 -3.80 0.40 4.94
CA TYR A 35 -2.77 1.22 5.55
C TYR A 35 -3.31 1.83 6.84
N LEU A 36 -2.57 1.70 7.92
CA LEU A 36 -2.99 2.26 9.19
C LEU A 36 -2.01 3.36 9.57
N SER A 37 -2.50 4.58 9.61
CA SER A 37 -1.66 5.73 9.92
C SER A 37 -1.68 5.98 11.42
N HIS A 38 -0.51 6.17 12.00
CA HIS A 38 -0.43 6.43 13.44
C HIS A 38 -0.96 7.82 13.80
N ASP A 39 -1.02 8.72 12.83
CA ASP A 39 -1.47 10.08 13.11
C ASP A 39 -2.75 10.44 12.37
N GLY A 40 -3.43 9.45 11.79
CA GLY A 40 -4.71 9.69 11.17
C GLY A 40 -4.65 10.47 9.86
N SER A 41 -3.62 10.22 9.06
CA SER A 41 -3.50 10.92 7.79
C SER A 41 -4.68 10.60 6.88
N GLU A 42 -4.76 11.30 5.75
CA GLU A 42 -5.86 11.07 4.81
C GLU A 42 -5.89 9.64 4.28
N LEU A 43 -4.76 8.96 4.29
CA LEU A 43 -4.70 7.61 3.77
C LEU A 43 -4.93 6.54 4.84
N HIS A 44 -5.32 6.97 6.06
CA HIS A 44 -5.63 6.01 7.11
C HIS A 44 -6.82 5.14 6.67
N GLY A 45 -6.62 3.83 6.62
CA GLY A 45 -7.67 2.92 6.17
C GLY A 45 -7.68 2.69 4.67
N TYR A 46 -6.75 3.27 3.94
CA TYR A 46 -6.73 3.12 2.48
C TYR A 46 -6.48 1.66 2.09
N VAL A 47 -7.23 1.16 1.12
CA VAL A 47 -7.07 -0.22 0.66
C VAL A 47 -5.91 -0.26 -0.32
N MET A 48 -4.81 -0.84 0.09
CA MET A 48 -3.61 -0.95 -0.73
C MET A 48 -3.70 -2.10 -1.72
N ALA A 49 -4.44 -3.15 -1.39
CA ALA A 49 -4.62 -4.29 -2.26
C ALA A 49 -5.86 -5.05 -1.80
N ASN A 50 -6.46 -5.81 -2.71
CA ASN A 50 -7.68 -6.53 -2.38
C ASN A 50 -7.42 -7.89 -1.75
N SER A 51 -6.17 -8.34 -1.74
CA SER A 51 -5.78 -9.58 -1.09
C SER A 51 -4.30 -9.52 -0.79
N PHE A 52 -3.83 -10.40 0.07
CA PHE A 52 -2.40 -10.46 0.38
C PHE A 52 -1.61 -10.88 -0.86
N GLN A 53 -2.15 -11.79 -1.66
CA GLN A 53 -1.47 -12.21 -2.86
C GLN A 53 -1.34 -11.04 -3.84
N GLU A 54 -2.41 -10.27 -4.03
CA GLU A 54 -2.36 -9.11 -4.90
C GLU A 54 -1.35 -8.10 -4.38
N PHE A 55 -1.32 -7.91 -3.06
CA PHE A 55 -0.36 -7.00 -2.46
C PHE A 55 1.07 -7.40 -2.81
N LEU A 56 1.38 -8.68 -2.64
CA LEU A 56 2.73 -9.15 -2.95
C LEU A 56 3.05 -8.94 -4.42
N GLU A 57 2.09 -9.29 -5.30
CA GLU A 57 2.33 -9.16 -6.73
C GLU A 57 2.57 -7.71 -7.14
N GLU A 58 1.70 -6.82 -6.72
CA GLU A 58 1.82 -5.43 -7.19
C GLU A 58 2.95 -4.69 -6.50
N TYR A 59 3.11 -4.92 -5.20
CA TYR A 59 4.13 -4.20 -4.45
C TYR A 59 5.53 -4.63 -4.88
N THR A 60 5.74 -5.92 -5.14
CA THR A 60 7.05 -6.37 -5.57
C THR A 60 7.35 -5.90 -6.98
N LYS A 61 6.35 -5.79 -7.84
CA LYS A 61 6.59 -5.31 -9.20
C LYS A 61 7.10 -3.88 -9.21
N ILE A 62 6.70 -3.05 -8.24
CA ILE A 62 7.22 -1.69 -8.19
C ILE A 62 8.46 -1.61 -7.30
N GLY A 63 9.05 -2.74 -6.95
CA GLY A 63 10.32 -2.77 -6.25
C GLY A 63 10.23 -2.55 -4.76
N CYS A 64 9.07 -2.84 -4.18
CA CYS A 64 8.86 -2.69 -2.74
C CYS A 64 9.29 -1.30 -2.28
N VAL A 65 8.72 -0.28 -2.92
CA VAL A 65 9.04 1.10 -2.52
C VAL A 65 8.77 1.26 -1.02
N GLY A 66 9.30 2.30 -0.43
CA GLY A 66 9.16 2.50 1.00
C GLY A 66 7.71 2.49 1.45
N GLY A 67 7.49 2.14 2.71
CA GLY A 67 6.14 1.91 3.21
C GLY A 67 5.38 3.15 3.64
N GLU A 68 6.02 4.32 3.72
CA GLU A 68 5.29 5.50 4.11
C GLU A 68 4.30 5.88 3.01
N ASP A 69 3.17 6.44 3.40
CA ASP A 69 2.09 6.64 2.43
C ASP A 69 2.53 7.48 1.23
N TRP A 70 3.36 8.48 1.43
CA TRP A 70 3.79 9.30 0.30
C TRP A 70 4.67 8.51 -0.68
N GLN A 71 5.23 7.38 -0.24
CA GLN A 71 6.11 6.60 -1.09
C GLN A 71 5.32 5.68 -2.03
N TRP A 72 4.24 5.07 -1.58
CA TRP A 72 3.49 4.17 -2.46
C TRP A 72 2.25 4.82 -3.07
N GLU A 73 1.82 5.95 -2.53
CA GLU A 73 0.60 6.60 -3.00
C GLU A 73 0.66 6.92 -4.48
N ALA A 74 1.83 7.27 -5.00
CA ALA A 74 1.98 7.61 -6.41
C ALA A 74 1.69 6.44 -7.34
N PHE A 75 1.66 5.22 -6.80
CA PHE A 75 1.44 4.05 -7.63
C PHE A 75 -0.01 3.57 -7.57
N THR A 76 -0.92 4.45 -7.23
CA THR A 76 -2.35 4.20 -7.31
C THR A 76 -2.91 5.05 -8.44
N ASN A 77 -4.14 4.80 -8.84
CA ASN A 77 -4.77 5.59 -9.89
C ASN A 77 -5.61 6.69 -9.25
N ASP A 78 -5.05 7.89 -9.22
CA ASP A 78 -5.71 9.08 -8.68
C ASP A 78 -6.13 8.88 -7.24
N HIS A 79 -5.35 8.13 -6.48
CA HIS A 79 -5.63 7.93 -5.05
C HIS A 79 -6.98 7.26 -4.83
N LYS A 80 -7.45 6.48 -5.78
CA LYS A 80 -8.75 5.83 -5.66
C LYS A 80 -8.70 4.32 -5.76
N THR A 81 -7.58 3.77 -6.18
CA THR A 81 -7.47 2.33 -6.39
C THR A 81 -6.36 1.76 -5.53
N PRO A 82 -6.32 0.44 -5.38
CA PRO A 82 -5.15 -0.20 -4.77
C PRO A 82 -3.89 0.10 -5.57
N ILE A 83 -2.75 -0.27 -5.03
CA ILE A 83 -1.48 -0.12 -5.73
C ILE A 83 -1.57 -0.87 -7.05
N ASP A 84 -1.14 -0.21 -8.12
CA ASP A 84 -1.29 -0.75 -9.47
C ASP A 84 0.04 -0.60 -10.18
N SER A 85 0.71 -1.73 -10.42
CA SER A 85 2.02 -1.71 -11.07
C SER A 85 1.92 -1.33 -12.55
N ASN A 86 0.71 -1.18 -13.08
CA ASN A 86 0.54 -0.73 -14.44
C ASN A 86 0.08 0.72 -14.53
N CYS A 87 0.04 1.46 -13.43
CA CYS A 87 -0.35 2.86 -13.52
C CYS A 87 0.74 3.68 -14.17
N GLU A 88 0.42 4.90 -14.54
CA GLU A 88 1.35 5.75 -15.26
C GLU A 88 2.66 5.95 -14.51
N ASN A 89 2.57 6.27 -13.22
CA ASN A 89 3.79 6.49 -12.45
C ASN A 89 4.60 5.22 -12.27
N ALA A 90 3.93 4.07 -12.17
CA ALA A 90 4.66 2.81 -12.06
C ALA A 90 5.44 2.52 -13.32
N LYS A 91 4.85 2.80 -14.48
CA LYS A 91 5.54 2.56 -15.74
C LYS A 91 6.78 3.44 -15.84
N LYS A 92 6.67 4.70 -15.41
CA LYS A 92 7.82 5.60 -15.44
C LYS A 92 8.89 5.11 -14.48
N TRP A 93 8.49 4.70 -13.28
CA TRP A 93 9.41 4.24 -12.27
C TRP A 93 10.16 2.99 -12.74
N LEU A 94 9.44 2.03 -13.31
CA LEU A 94 10.06 0.81 -13.77
C LEU A 94 10.99 1.08 -14.95
N GLY A 95 10.63 2.03 -15.79
CA GLY A 95 11.51 2.43 -16.89
C GLY A 95 12.83 2.97 -16.38
N ILE A 96 12.78 3.78 -15.33
CA ILE A 96 14.00 4.32 -14.74
C ILE A 96 14.83 3.20 -14.12
N MET A 97 14.18 2.26 -13.44
CA MET A 97 14.90 1.16 -12.82
C MET A 97 15.63 0.32 -13.85
N PHE A 98 14.96 -0.01 -14.96
CA PHE A 98 15.60 -0.78 -16.00
C PHE A 98 16.74 -0.02 -16.62
N LYS A 99 16.58 1.29 -16.78
CA LYS A 99 17.59 2.07 -17.44
C LYS A 99 18.85 2.25 -16.62
N HIS A 100 18.69 2.40 -15.31
CA HIS A 100 19.81 2.74 -14.47
C HIS A 100 20.24 1.63 -13.51
N GLY A 101 19.34 0.77 -13.14
CA GLY A 101 19.65 -0.24 -12.13
C GLY A 101 20.04 -1.54 -12.68
N LYS A 102 19.69 -1.82 -13.92
CA LYS A 102 19.86 -3.08 -14.33
C LYS A 102 21.23 -3.39 -14.40
N ALA A 103 21.78 -2.64 -14.71
CA ALA A 103 23.08 -3.14 -14.79
C ALA A 103 23.07 -4.51 -15.31
#